data_c167cdc74eda09798ea6256b3e6246cc
#
_entry.id   c167cdc74eda09798ea6256b3e6246cc
#
_cell.length_a   1.000
_cell.length_b   1.000
_cell.length_c   1.000
_cell.angle_alpha   90.00
_cell.angle_beta   90.00
_cell.angle_gamma   90.00
#
_symmetry.space_group_name_H-M   'P 1'
#
loop_
_entity.id
_entity.type
_entity.pdbx_description
1 polymer ?
#
loop_
_entity_poly.entity_id
_entity_poly.type
_entity_poly.pdbx_seq_one_letter_code
_entity_poly.pdbx_strand_id
1 'polypeptide(L)'
;MVKLSKVFAVIACYEDLTSNDRQIQVAEEIKSKIVELFDSKEVDEVSILFNKFVSAISQEPSYQSLIPMASDDEQSEEAVETSNAVFEFEPDKNELLEYLLPRNFLTQIYRSILESSASEHAARMTSMDNATRNAGDMIDRLTLTYNRTRQAFITKELIEIISGAEAV
;
A
#
# COMPACT_ATOMS: atom_id res chain seq x y z
N MET A 1 -14.65 -15.90 -29.33
CA MET A 1 -13.31 -15.52 -28.89
C MET A 1 -13.15 -14.02 -29.11
N VAL A 2 -13.52 -13.19 -28.10
CA VAL A 2 -13.48 -11.73 -28.20
C VAL A 2 -12.05 -11.30 -27.89
N LYS A 3 -11.33 -10.79 -28.87
CA LYS A 3 -10.04 -10.14 -28.68
C LYS A 3 -10.28 -8.81 -27.96
N LEU A 4 -10.09 -8.78 -26.65
CA LEU A 4 -9.95 -7.55 -25.88
C LEU A 4 -8.56 -6.96 -26.17
N SER A 5 -8.45 -6.19 -27.25
CA SER A 5 -7.31 -5.29 -27.41
C SER A 5 -7.57 -4.05 -26.55
N LYS A 6 -7.28 -4.14 -25.24
CA LYS A 6 -7.25 -2.95 -24.39
C LYS A 6 -5.98 -2.17 -24.75
N VAL A 7 -6.16 -1.07 -25.45
CA VAL A 7 -5.10 -0.06 -25.60
C VAL A 7 -5.07 0.72 -24.30
N PHE A 8 -4.07 0.45 -23.45
CA PHE A 8 -3.82 1.26 -22.27
C PHE A 8 -2.95 2.45 -22.67
N ALA A 9 -3.48 3.66 -22.51
CA ALA A 9 -2.69 4.87 -22.62
C ALA A 9 -2.28 5.33 -21.21
N VAL A 10 -0.97 5.41 -20.95
CA VAL A 10 -0.44 6.02 -19.73
C VAL A 10 -0.36 7.51 -19.97
N ILE A 11 -1.19 8.30 -19.29
CA ILE A 11 -1.27 9.75 -19.44
C ILE A 11 -0.21 10.46 -18.62
N ALA A 12 0.07 9.98 -17.40
CA ALA A 12 1.06 10.54 -16.50
C ALA A 12 1.65 9.46 -15.59
N CYS A 13 2.89 9.67 -15.15
CA CYS A 13 3.55 8.86 -14.14
C CYS A 13 4.18 9.80 -13.13
N TYR A 14 3.99 9.53 -11.84
CA TYR A 14 4.52 10.32 -10.75
C TYR A 14 5.46 9.48 -9.91
N GLU A 15 6.65 10.00 -9.69
CA GLU A 15 7.70 9.36 -8.89
C GLU A 15 7.93 10.16 -7.61
N ASP A 16 8.65 9.58 -6.63
CA ASP A 16 9.05 10.23 -5.37
C ASP A 16 7.88 10.73 -4.49
N LEU A 17 6.96 9.84 -4.17
CA LEU A 17 5.85 10.10 -3.24
C LEU A 17 6.23 9.94 -1.75
N THR A 18 7.49 10.20 -1.40
CA THR A 18 8.03 9.99 -0.04
C THR A 18 7.70 11.13 0.93
N SER A 19 7.55 12.35 0.44
CA SER A 19 7.27 13.54 1.25
C SER A 19 5.78 13.88 1.24
N ASN A 20 5.22 14.23 2.41
CA ASN A 20 3.81 14.64 2.53
C ASN A 20 3.46 15.81 1.60
N ASP A 21 4.34 16.81 1.49
CA ASP A 21 4.11 17.97 0.64
C ASP A 21 4.04 17.56 -0.83
N ARG A 22 4.90 16.62 -1.24
CA ARG A 22 4.88 16.09 -2.61
C ARG A 22 3.62 15.26 -2.88
N GLN A 23 3.16 14.50 -1.92
CA GLN A 23 1.93 13.70 -2.04
C GLN A 23 0.70 14.59 -2.24
N ILE A 24 0.61 15.73 -1.53
CA ILE A 24 -0.47 16.71 -1.69
C ILE A 24 -0.40 17.34 -3.08
N GLN A 25 0.78 17.78 -3.52
CA GLN A 25 0.97 18.37 -4.85
C GLN A 25 0.56 17.41 -5.97
N VAL A 26 0.99 16.15 -5.88
CA VAL A 26 0.62 15.12 -6.85
C VAL A 26 -0.88 14.85 -6.83
N ALA A 27 -1.51 14.84 -5.66
CA ALA A 27 -2.96 14.69 -5.56
C ALA A 27 -3.70 15.86 -6.22
N GLU A 28 -3.20 17.09 -6.09
CA GLU A 28 -3.74 18.27 -6.77
C GLU A 28 -3.56 18.22 -8.30
N GLU A 29 -2.38 17.78 -8.75
CA GLU A 29 -2.11 17.59 -10.18
C GLU A 29 -3.02 16.53 -10.79
N ILE A 30 -3.19 15.38 -10.12
CA ILE A 30 -4.10 14.31 -10.55
C ILE A 30 -5.54 14.79 -10.58
N LYS A 31 -6.00 15.47 -9.52
CA LYS A 31 -7.35 16.05 -9.45
C LYS A 31 -7.59 16.99 -10.64
N SER A 32 -6.67 17.92 -10.91
CA SER A 32 -6.81 18.89 -11.99
C SER A 32 -6.91 18.21 -13.34
N LYS A 33 -6.12 17.17 -13.58
CA LYS A 33 -6.13 16.39 -14.80
C LYS A 33 -7.41 15.58 -14.99
N ILE A 34 -7.95 15.01 -13.90
CA ILE A 34 -9.23 14.29 -13.93
C ILE A 34 -10.37 15.24 -14.31
N VAL A 35 -10.42 16.43 -13.70
CA VAL A 35 -11.44 17.43 -13.98
C VAL A 35 -11.35 17.88 -15.45
N GLU A 36 -10.14 18.16 -15.95
CA GLU A 36 -9.91 18.54 -17.34
C GLU A 36 -10.41 17.46 -18.33
N LEU A 37 -10.09 16.19 -18.09
CA LEU A 37 -10.53 15.07 -18.92
C LEU A 37 -12.04 14.84 -18.86
N PHE A 38 -12.64 15.09 -17.72
CA PHE A 38 -14.09 14.97 -17.55
C PHE A 38 -14.83 16.10 -18.24
N ASP A 39 -14.36 17.34 -18.13
CA ASP A 39 -14.93 18.51 -18.78
C ASP A 39 -14.82 18.44 -20.32
N SER A 40 -13.72 17.87 -20.82
CA SER A 40 -13.53 17.60 -22.25
C SER A 40 -14.39 16.44 -22.78
N LYS A 41 -15.09 15.71 -21.90
CA LYS A 41 -15.88 14.51 -22.19
C LYS A 41 -15.07 13.37 -22.85
N GLU A 42 -13.79 13.29 -22.52
CA GLU A 42 -12.94 12.19 -22.94
C GLU A 42 -13.11 10.95 -22.04
N VAL A 43 -13.61 11.17 -20.80
CA VAL A 43 -13.77 10.13 -19.79
C VAL A 43 -15.13 10.27 -19.12
N ASP A 44 -15.86 9.15 -19.01
CA ASP A 44 -17.18 9.08 -18.38
C ASP A 44 -17.10 8.49 -16.96
N GLU A 45 -16.07 7.65 -16.69
CA GLU A 45 -15.88 6.98 -15.41
C GLU A 45 -14.43 7.12 -14.95
N VAL A 46 -14.26 7.43 -13.68
CA VAL A 46 -12.95 7.53 -13.03
C VAL A 46 -12.94 6.69 -11.77
N SER A 47 -11.96 5.83 -11.64
CA SER A 47 -11.80 4.94 -10.48
C SER A 47 -10.37 4.92 -9.99
N ILE A 48 -10.20 4.73 -8.69
CA ILE A 48 -8.89 4.55 -8.05
C ILE A 48 -8.72 3.11 -7.63
N LEU A 49 -7.58 2.52 -7.97
CA LEU A 49 -7.12 1.26 -7.44
C LEU A 49 -5.92 1.53 -6.50
N PHE A 50 -6.03 1.13 -5.25
CA PHE A 50 -5.01 1.36 -4.24
C PHE A 50 -4.98 0.22 -3.22
N ASN A 51 -3.92 0.14 -2.42
CA ASN A 51 -3.82 -0.83 -1.34
C ASN A 51 -4.36 -0.20 -0.05
N LYS A 52 -5.51 -0.69 0.42
CA LYS A 52 -6.10 -0.28 1.69
C LYS A 52 -5.32 -0.90 2.84
N PHE A 53 -4.94 -0.08 3.80
CA PHE A 53 -4.30 -0.52 5.02
C PHE A 53 -5.33 -1.06 6.01
N VAL A 54 -5.31 -2.37 6.27
CA VAL A 54 -6.18 -3.03 7.27
C VAL A 54 -5.40 -3.26 8.56
N SER A 55 -4.19 -3.80 8.44
CA SER A 55 -3.28 -4.03 9.56
C SER A 55 -1.84 -4.12 9.07
N ALA A 56 -0.87 -4.15 9.98
CA ALA A 56 0.55 -4.32 9.63
C ALA A 56 0.84 -5.62 8.85
N ILE A 57 0.01 -6.63 9.00
CA ILE A 57 0.17 -7.94 8.36
C ILE A 57 -0.74 -8.08 7.12
N SER A 58 -1.88 -7.36 7.10
CA SER A 58 -2.90 -7.48 6.05
C SER A 58 -3.10 -6.17 5.32
N GLN A 59 -2.89 -6.19 4.01
CA GLN A 59 -3.19 -5.11 3.08
C GLN A 59 -4.10 -5.69 1.99
N GLU A 60 -5.13 -4.94 1.61
CA GLU A 60 -6.11 -5.38 0.63
C GLU A 60 -6.14 -4.42 -0.57
N PRO A 61 -5.99 -4.93 -1.80
CA PRO A 61 -6.22 -4.10 -2.98
C PRO A 61 -7.71 -3.72 -3.04
N SER A 62 -7.97 -2.41 -3.01
CA SER A 62 -9.31 -1.86 -3.01
C SER A 62 -9.55 -1.01 -4.25
N TYR A 63 -10.75 -1.13 -4.79
CA TYR A 63 -11.23 -0.36 -5.93
C TYR A 63 -12.31 0.60 -5.45
N GLN A 64 -12.15 1.88 -5.78
CA GLN A 64 -13.10 2.92 -5.41
C GLN A 64 -13.45 3.77 -6.64
N SER A 65 -14.73 3.88 -6.95
CA SER A 65 -15.22 4.81 -7.98
C SER A 65 -15.17 6.24 -7.44
N LEU A 66 -14.59 7.16 -8.24
CA LEU A 66 -14.61 8.59 -7.99
C LEU A 66 -15.74 9.27 -8.75
N ILE A 67 -15.91 8.89 -10.01
CA ILE A 67 -16.95 9.37 -10.91
C ILE A 67 -17.57 8.14 -11.60
N PRO A 68 -18.90 7.93 -11.53
CA PRO A 68 -19.84 8.66 -10.68
C PRO A 68 -19.56 8.44 -9.18
N MET A 69 -19.91 9.44 -8.37
CA MET A 69 -19.86 9.26 -6.92
C MET A 69 -20.87 8.17 -6.56
N ALA A 70 -20.38 7.09 -5.93
CA ALA A 70 -21.26 6.09 -5.36
C ALA A 70 -22.10 6.78 -4.28
N SER A 71 -23.40 6.85 -4.48
CA SER A 71 -24.32 7.17 -3.41
C SER A 71 -24.37 5.95 -2.51
N ASP A 72 -24.07 6.11 -1.24
CA ASP A 72 -24.14 5.06 -0.20
C ASP A 72 -25.62 4.59 0.05
N ASP A 73 -26.50 4.79 -0.93
CA ASP A 73 -27.91 4.46 -0.82
C ASP A 73 -28.20 2.95 -0.67
N GLU A 74 -27.21 2.07 -0.90
CA GLU A 74 -27.40 0.62 -0.69
C GLU A 74 -27.07 0.13 0.72
N GLN A 75 -26.49 0.96 1.60
CA GLN A 75 -26.11 0.52 2.96
C GLN A 75 -26.81 1.27 4.10
N SER A 76 -27.66 2.21 3.80
CA SER A 76 -28.28 3.04 4.84
C SER A 76 -29.81 3.03 4.87
N GLU A 77 -30.44 1.90 4.55
CA GLU A 77 -31.89 1.74 4.86
C GLU A 77 -32.16 1.72 6.38
N GLU A 78 -31.14 1.55 7.22
CA GLU A 78 -31.33 1.52 8.69
C GLU A 78 -30.95 2.82 9.42
N ALA A 79 -30.46 3.86 8.75
CA ALA A 79 -29.84 5.01 9.47
C ALA A 79 -30.48 6.38 9.25
N VAL A 80 -31.60 6.52 8.58
CA VAL A 80 -32.21 7.86 8.40
C VAL A 80 -33.69 7.88 8.87
N GLU A 81 -33.96 7.36 10.06
CA GLU A 81 -34.96 7.96 10.91
C GLU A 81 -34.35 9.17 11.63
N THR A 82 -33.73 10.07 10.92
CA THR A 82 -33.21 11.29 11.52
C THR A 82 -34.05 12.46 11.10
N SER A 83 -34.81 12.88 12.10
CA SER A 83 -35.25 14.27 12.30
C SER A 83 -35.64 15.00 11.00
N ASN A 84 -36.89 15.47 10.97
CA ASN A 84 -37.38 16.52 10.09
C ASN A 84 -36.59 17.85 10.25
N ALA A 85 -35.27 17.79 10.36
CA ALA A 85 -34.42 18.97 10.40
C ALA A 85 -34.33 19.54 8.99
N VAL A 86 -34.81 20.70 8.77
CA VAL A 86 -34.64 21.48 7.55
C VAL A 86 -33.22 22.01 7.59
N PHE A 87 -32.36 21.53 6.68
CA PHE A 87 -31.01 22.07 6.50
C PHE A 87 -31.08 23.33 5.66
N GLU A 88 -30.61 24.44 6.21
CA GLU A 88 -30.41 25.69 5.49
C GLU A 88 -28.96 25.69 4.97
N PHE A 89 -28.79 26.06 3.69
CA PHE A 89 -27.50 26.13 3.02
C PHE A 89 -27.15 27.60 2.77
N GLU A 90 -25.97 28.02 3.20
CA GLU A 90 -25.38 29.31 2.89
C GLU A 90 -24.02 29.12 2.21
N PRO A 91 -23.77 29.74 1.05
CA PRO A 91 -24.70 30.56 0.26
C PRO A 91 -25.81 29.75 -0.43
N ASP A 92 -25.69 29.31 -1.63
CA ASP A 92 -26.66 28.44 -2.31
C ASP A 92 -26.16 27.00 -2.37
N LYS A 93 -27.08 26.04 -2.39
CA LYS A 93 -26.78 24.61 -2.44
C LYS A 93 -25.89 24.26 -3.65
N ASN A 94 -26.14 24.83 -4.80
CA ASN A 94 -25.38 24.55 -6.01
C ASN A 94 -23.95 25.13 -5.94
N GLU A 95 -23.82 26.36 -5.47
CA GLU A 95 -22.53 27.01 -5.26
C GLU A 95 -21.66 26.24 -4.25
N LEU A 96 -22.30 25.76 -3.16
CA LEU A 96 -21.63 24.94 -2.17
C LEU A 96 -21.14 23.60 -2.78
N LEU A 97 -21.95 22.96 -3.61
CA LEU A 97 -21.57 21.72 -4.30
C LEU A 97 -20.39 21.92 -5.25
N GLU A 98 -20.41 22.98 -6.06
CA GLU A 98 -19.30 23.32 -6.99
C GLU A 98 -17.98 23.51 -6.22
N TYR A 99 -18.03 24.04 -5.02
CA TYR A 99 -16.85 24.21 -4.16
C TYR A 99 -16.41 22.90 -3.50
N LEU A 100 -17.35 22.09 -3.01
CA LEU A 100 -17.04 20.89 -2.21
C LEU A 100 -16.63 19.69 -3.06
N LEU A 101 -17.18 19.52 -4.27
CA LEU A 101 -16.89 18.36 -5.11
C LEU A 101 -15.41 18.22 -5.47
N PRO A 102 -14.71 19.26 -5.97
CA PRO A 102 -13.29 19.16 -6.27
C PRO A 102 -12.44 18.91 -5.02
N ARG A 103 -12.86 19.43 -3.88
CA ARG A 103 -12.18 19.21 -2.60
C ARG A 103 -12.36 17.79 -2.10
N ASN A 104 -13.53 17.21 -2.29
CA ASN A 104 -13.79 15.81 -1.97
C ASN A 104 -12.92 14.89 -2.83
N PHE A 105 -12.82 15.12 -4.14
CA PHE A 105 -11.92 14.35 -5.02
C PHE A 105 -10.47 14.44 -4.56
N LEU A 106 -9.99 15.64 -4.25
CA LEU A 106 -8.64 15.82 -3.72
C LEU A 106 -8.42 14.98 -2.45
N THR A 107 -9.37 15.01 -1.52
CA THR A 107 -9.28 14.28 -0.26
C THR A 107 -9.26 12.77 -0.49
N GLN A 108 -10.09 12.25 -1.39
CA GLN A 108 -10.14 10.81 -1.70
C GLN A 108 -8.85 10.34 -2.39
N ILE A 109 -8.33 11.10 -3.35
CA ILE A 109 -7.05 10.81 -4.02
C ILE A 109 -5.90 10.82 -3.02
N TYR A 110 -5.81 11.87 -2.20
CA TYR A 110 -4.77 12.01 -1.19
C TYR A 110 -4.83 10.87 -0.15
N ARG A 111 -6.02 10.54 0.32
CA ARG A 111 -6.24 9.40 1.21
C ARG A 111 -5.75 8.09 0.59
N SER A 112 -6.06 7.82 -0.67
CA SER A 112 -5.63 6.61 -1.38
C SER A 112 -4.11 6.52 -1.49
N ILE A 113 -3.42 7.64 -1.73
CA ILE A 113 -1.96 7.74 -1.76
C ILE A 113 -1.37 7.41 -0.39
N LEU A 114 -1.93 7.99 0.68
CA LEU A 114 -1.48 7.73 2.06
C LEU A 114 -1.69 6.28 2.47
N GLU A 115 -2.86 5.70 2.20
CA GLU A 115 -3.17 4.30 2.52
C GLU A 115 -2.25 3.34 1.76
N SER A 116 -1.97 3.61 0.49
CA SER A 116 -1.04 2.81 -0.30
C SER A 116 0.40 2.90 0.23
N SER A 117 0.86 4.10 0.59
CA SER A 117 2.17 4.32 1.20
C SER A 117 2.30 3.62 2.56
N ALA A 118 1.28 3.73 3.41
CA ALA A 118 1.24 3.04 4.70
C ALA A 118 1.27 1.52 4.54
N SER A 119 0.52 0.99 3.56
CA SER A 119 0.49 -0.43 3.23
C SER A 119 1.86 -0.94 2.77
N GLU A 120 2.56 -0.17 1.93
CA GLU A 120 3.92 -0.51 1.48
C GLU A 120 4.91 -0.55 2.66
N HIS A 121 4.88 0.47 3.52
CA HIS A 121 5.76 0.53 4.69
C HIS A 121 5.48 -0.62 5.67
N ALA A 122 4.22 -0.98 5.90
CA ALA A 122 3.84 -2.10 6.76
C ALA A 122 4.31 -3.45 6.19
N ALA A 123 4.11 -3.67 4.89
CA ALA A 123 4.58 -4.88 4.21
C ALA A 123 6.10 -5.00 4.27
N ARG A 124 6.82 -3.90 4.06
CA ARG A 124 8.28 -3.84 4.17
C ARG A 124 8.73 -4.15 5.60
N MET A 125 8.11 -3.53 6.60
CA MET A 125 8.42 -3.79 8.02
C MET A 125 8.24 -5.27 8.37
N THR A 126 7.11 -5.87 8.01
CA THR A 126 6.83 -7.29 8.27
C THR A 126 7.83 -8.22 7.55
N SER A 127 8.17 -7.89 6.30
CA SER A 127 9.16 -8.65 5.53
C SER A 127 10.54 -8.58 6.16
N MET A 128 10.97 -7.41 6.62
CA MET A 128 12.27 -7.23 7.27
C MET A 128 12.33 -7.88 8.65
N ASP A 129 11.24 -7.86 9.42
CA ASP A 129 11.16 -8.58 10.69
C ASP A 129 11.31 -10.10 10.48
N ASN A 130 10.60 -10.67 9.52
CA ASN A 130 10.74 -12.07 9.14
C ASN A 130 12.16 -12.40 8.64
N ALA A 131 12.75 -11.53 7.83
CA ALA A 131 14.14 -11.70 7.37
C ALA A 131 15.13 -11.69 8.53
N THR A 132 14.97 -10.78 9.50
CA THR A 132 15.81 -10.69 10.68
C THR A 132 15.71 -11.94 11.55
N ARG A 133 14.50 -12.45 11.76
CA ARG A 133 14.26 -13.70 12.50
C ARG A 133 14.92 -14.89 11.82
N ASN A 134 14.69 -15.04 10.51
CA ASN A 134 15.30 -16.10 9.72
C ASN A 134 16.84 -16.04 9.71
N ALA A 135 17.41 -14.82 9.67
CA ALA A 135 18.85 -14.63 9.76
C ALA A 135 19.39 -15.05 11.14
N GLY A 136 18.69 -14.74 12.22
CA GLY A 136 19.00 -15.21 13.57
C GLY A 136 19.07 -16.74 13.66
N ASP A 137 18.01 -17.41 13.19
CA ASP A 137 17.95 -18.88 13.17
C ASP A 137 19.10 -19.50 12.34
N MET A 138 19.47 -18.86 11.24
CA MET A 138 20.59 -19.30 10.40
C MET A 138 21.94 -19.15 11.12
N ILE A 139 22.16 -18.03 11.82
CA ILE A 139 23.37 -17.78 12.60
C ILE A 139 23.50 -18.85 13.69
N ASP A 140 22.44 -19.18 14.40
CA ASP A 140 22.45 -20.20 15.45
C ASP A 140 22.80 -21.57 14.88
N ARG A 141 22.20 -21.98 13.77
CA ARG A 141 22.53 -23.24 13.07
C ARG A 141 23.99 -23.28 12.62
N LEU A 142 24.48 -22.19 12.03
CA LEU A 142 25.88 -22.11 11.60
C LEU A 142 26.84 -22.16 12.78
N THR A 143 26.54 -21.49 13.89
CA THR A 143 27.34 -21.50 15.10
C THR A 143 27.42 -22.91 15.67
N LEU A 144 26.31 -23.66 15.70
CA LEU A 144 26.26 -25.03 16.15
C LEU A 144 27.11 -25.95 15.26
N THR A 145 26.97 -25.78 13.92
CA THR A 145 27.74 -26.55 12.93
C THR A 145 29.24 -26.25 13.07
N TYR A 146 29.61 -24.98 13.21
CA TYR A 146 30.98 -24.54 13.40
C TYR A 146 31.59 -25.17 14.64
N ASN A 147 30.91 -25.08 15.77
CA ASN A 147 31.40 -25.67 17.04
C ASN A 147 31.57 -27.18 16.94
N ARG A 148 30.63 -27.89 16.31
CA ARG A 148 30.72 -29.35 16.08
C ARG A 148 31.90 -29.70 15.20
N THR A 149 32.08 -28.96 14.08
CA THR A 149 33.19 -29.20 13.15
C THR A 149 34.53 -28.89 13.83
N ARG A 150 34.61 -27.79 14.60
CA ARG A 150 35.81 -27.44 15.37
C ARG A 150 36.19 -28.55 16.38
N GLN A 151 35.21 -29.05 17.13
CA GLN A 151 35.46 -30.16 18.06
C GLN A 151 35.93 -31.42 17.34
N ALA A 152 35.28 -31.79 16.23
CA ALA A 152 35.70 -32.94 15.42
C ALA A 152 37.13 -32.80 14.90
N PHE A 153 37.50 -31.59 14.46
CA PHE A 153 38.85 -31.30 13.98
C PHE A 153 39.90 -31.42 15.08
N ILE A 154 39.64 -30.82 16.24
CA ILE A 154 40.53 -30.94 17.42
C ILE A 154 40.69 -32.40 17.85
N THR A 155 39.59 -33.17 17.88
CA THR A 155 39.63 -34.57 18.23
C THR A 155 40.45 -35.40 17.25
N LYS A 156 40.30 -35.09 15.93
CA LYS A 156 41.09 -35.74 14.89
C LYS A 156 42.60 -35.47 15.05
N GLU A 157 42.98 -34.21 15.26
CA GLU A 157 44.38 -33.85 15.51
C GLU A 157 44.96 -34.57 16.76
N LEU A 158 44.19 -34.64 17.85
CA LEU A 158 44.61 -35.37 19.04
C LEU A 158 44.84 -36.85 18.75
N ILE A 159 43.94 -37.51 18.01
CA ILE A 159 44.09 -38.93 17.64
C ILE A 159 45.33 -39.11 16.75
N GLU A 160 45.58 -38.22 15.80
CA GLU A 160 46.76 -38.27 14.94
C GLU A 160 48.06 -38.12 15.74
N ILE A 161 48.10 -37.22 16.73
CA ILE A 161 49.27 -37.07 17.62
C ILE A 161 49.49 -38.31 18.46
N ILE A 162 48.43 -38.89 19.07
CA ILE A 162 48.54 -40.09 19.92
C ILE A 162 48.99 -41.30 19.09
N SER A 163 48.38 -41.52 17.92
CA SER A 163 48.79 -42.65 17.05
C SER A 163 50.18 -42.48 16.49
N GLY A 164 50.64 -41.25 16.23
CA GLY A 164 52.04 -40.99 15.87
C GLY A 164 53.02 -41.22 17.02
N ALA A 165 52.66 -41.01 18.26
CA ALA A 165 53.47 -41.28 19.43
C ALA A 165 53.57 -42.79 19.79
N GLU A 166 52.53 -43.58 19.47
CA GLU A 166 52.55 -45.03 19.63
C GLU A 166 53.35 -45.79 18.54
N ALA A 167 53.63 -45.13 17.43
CA ALA A 167 54.35 -45.71 16.30
C ALA A 167 55.89 -45.54 16.39
N VAL A 168 56.41 -44.93 17.44
CA VAL A 168 57.81 -44.76 17.76
C VAL A 168 58.19 -45.65 18.95
#